data_56490886ade681ca85075150bd6d55e6
#
_entry.id   56490886ade681ca85075150bd6d55e6
#
_cell.length_a   1.000
_cell.length_b   1.000
_cell.length_c   1.000
_cell.angle_alpha   90.00
_cell.angle_beta   90.00
_cell.angle_gamma   90.00
#
_symmetry.space_group_name_H-M   'P 1'
#
loop_
_entity.id
_entity.type
_entity.pdbx_description
1 polymer ?
#
loop_
_entity_poly.entity_id
_entity_poly.type
_entity_poly.pdbx_seq_one_letter_code
_entity_poly.pdbx_strand_id
1 'polypeptide(L)'
;KKLRPGELPTVEAARNLFDGLFYDNRRYDLAKVGRYKFNQKLSLSTRIKGKVAAKDIVDSETGEVFVQAGEVISEEVAKDIQNAGINIVDVTVGESTVRIIGNGTVDIHAVLPTVDLSELHIKELVNYNVLKNIIENTDEKDLVKAISERIDELIPKHITTEDMIASISWLLNLSHGLGTADDIDHLANRRIRCVG
;
A
#
# COMPACT_ATOMS: atom_id res chain seq x y z
N LYS A 1 -28.87 0.43 -13.47
CA LYS A 1 -30.32 0.16 -13.32
C LYS A 1 -30.70 -0.61 -12.06
N LYS A 2 -30.03 -1.72 -11.73
CA LYS A 2 -30.38 -2.53 -10.55
C LYS A 2 -30.05 -1.85 -9.22
N LEU A 3 -28.99 -1.06 -9.15
CA LEU A 3 -28.56 -0.38 -7.92
C LEU A 3 -29.37 0.88 -7.61
N ARG A 4 -29.83 1.58 -8.65
CA ARG A 4 -30.67 2.78 -8.52
C ARG A 4 -31.80 2.71 -9.56
N PRO A 5 -32.93 2.10 -9.21
CA PRO A 5 -34.12 2.07 -10.08
C PRO A 5 -34.67 3.50 -10.25
N GLY A 6 -34.89 3.91 -11.48
CA GLY A 6 -35.41 5.26 -11.81
C GLY A 6 -34.36 6.26 -12.31
N GLU A 7 -33.07 6.01 -12.10
CA GLU A 7 -32.01 6.84 -12.70
C GLU A 7 -31.67 6.40 -14.13
N LEU A 8 -31.38 7.37 -14.99
CA LEU A 8 -30.88 7.09 -16.34
C LEU A 8 -29.48 6.44 -16.22
N PRO A 9 -29.21 5.32 -16.92
CA PRO A 9 -27.93 4.62 -16.86
C PRO A 9 -26.88 5.34 -17.73
N THR A 10 -26.39 6.47 -17.25
CA THR A 10 -25.29 7.20 -17.87
C THR A 10 -23.94 6.77 -17.29
N VAL A 11 -22.86 6.97 -18.05
CA VAL A 11 -21.49 6.71 -17.58
C VAL A 11 -21.16 7.61 -16.38
N GLU A 12 -21.61 8.85 -16.42
CA GLU A 12 -21.41 9.82 -15.35
C GLU A 12 -22.09 9.39 -14.03
N ALA A 13 -23.35 8.95 -14.10
CA ALA A 13 -24.08 8.44 -12.94
C ALA A 13 -23.40 7.19 -12.35
N ALA A 14 -22.90 6.29 -13.19
CA ALA A 14 -22.17 5.11 -12.77
C ALA A 14 -20.83 5.48 -12.11
N ARG A 15 -20.09 6.43 -12.69
CA ARG A 15 -18.84 6.93 -12.14
C ARG A 15 -19.04 7.60 -10.78
N ASN A 16 -20.00 8.52 -10.67
CA ASN A 16 -20.33 9.19 -9.42
C ASN A 16 -20.74 8.21 -8.32
N LEU A 17 -21.47 7.15 -8.68
CA LEU A 17 -21.82 6.09 -7.72
C LEU A 17 -20.56 5.33 -7.25
N PHE A 18 -19.69 4.97 -8.18
CA PHE A 18 -18.46 4.25 -7.88
C PHE A 18 -17.50 5.10 -7.04
N ASP A 19 -17.27 6.34 -7.44
CA ASP A 19 -16.41 7.28 -6.73
C ASP A 19 -16.95 7.54 -5.31
N GLY A 20 -18.27 7.69 -5.17
CA GLY A 20 -18.90 7.85 -3.85
C GLY A 20 -18.83 6.62 -2.95
N LEU A 21 -18.68 5.42 -3.51
CA LEU A 21 -18.56 4.20 -2.72
C LEU A 21 -17.13 3.93 -2.22
N PHE A 22 -16.11 4.32 -3.01
CA PHE A 22 -14.74 3.90 -2.76
C PHE A 22 -13.76 5.06 -2.53
N TYR A 23 -13.97 6.21 -3.15
CA TYR A 23 -13.00 7.31 -3.17
C TYR A 23 -13.46 8.58 -2.46
N ASP A 24 -14.75 8.70 -2.15
CA ASP A 24 -15.25 9.87 -1.41
C ASP A 24 -15.05 9.67 0.10
N ASN A 25 -14.07 10.35 0.68
CA ASN A 25 -13.77 10.31 2.10
C ASN A 25 -14.91 10.81 3.01
N ARG A 26 -15.87 11.55 2.46
CA ARG A 26 -17.08 11.98 3.19
C ARG A 26 -18.08 10.84 3.37
N ARG A 27 -18.03 9.83 2.50
CA ARG A 27 -18.94 8.69 2.52
C ARG A 27 -18.28 7.41 2.97
N TYR A 28 -16.97 7.30 2.76
CA TYR A 28 -16.21 6.11 3.08
C TYR A 28 -14.87 6.50 3.69
N ASP A 29 -14.75 6.33 4.99
CA ASP A 29 -13.53 6.57 5.77
C ASP A 29 -13.09 5.26 6.43
N LEU A 30 -11.89 4.81 6.11
CA LEU A 30 -11.26 3.63 6.72
C LEU A 30 -10.96 3.81 8.20
N ALA A 31 -10.86 5.06 8.67
CA ALA A 31 -10.26 5.43 9.93
C ALA A 31 -8.79 4.93 10.08
N LYS A 32 -8.11 5.31 11.14
CA LYS A 32 -6.72 4.86 11.38
C LYS A 32 -6.59 3.34 11.47
N VAL A 33 -7.55 2.69 12.13
CA VAL A 33 -7.54 1.22 12.30
C VAL A 33 -7.70 0.48 10.97
N GLY A 34 -8.57 0.96 10.10
CA GLY A 34 -8.75 0.38 8.77
C GLY A 34 -7.50 0.55 7.91
N ARG A 35 -6.93 1.76 7.87
CA ARG A 35 -5.68 2.02 7.13
C ARG A 35 -4.52 1.16 7.65
N TYR A 36 -4.36 1.06 8.97
CA TYR A 36 -3.36 0.18 9.57
C TYR A 36 -3.52 -1.28 9.13
N LYS A 37 -4.76 -1.82 9.16
CA LYS A 37 -5.02 -3.20 8.73
C LYS A 37 -4.78 -3.43 7.24
N PHE A 38 -5.16 -2.48 6.39
CA PHE A 38 -4.83 -2.54 4.97
C PHE A 38 -3.32 -2.57 4.77
N ASN A 39 -2.58 -1.66 5.39
CA ASN A 39 -1.13 -1.60 5.26
C ASN A 39 -0.47 -2.88 5.81
N GLN A 40 -0.91 -3.36 6.98
CA GLN A 40 -0.38 -4.60 7.56
C GLN A 40 -0.53 -5.80 6.62
N LYS A 41 -1.63 -5.88 5.87
CA LYS A 41 -1.93 -7.00 4.98
C LYS A 41 -1.36 -6.85 3.58
N LEU A 42 -1.39 -5.64 3.04
CA LEU A 42 -1.09 -5.36 1.63
C LEU A 42 0.31 -4.77 1.42
N SER A 43 1.04 -4.38 2.47
CA SER A 43 2.41 -3.90 2.32
C SER A 43 3.30 -4.98 1.72
N LEU A 44 4.22 -4.56 0.86
CA LEU A 44 5.09 -5.49 0.14
C LEU A 44 5.94 -6.32 1.11
N SER A 45 6.57 -5.69 2.09
CA SER A 45 7.46 -6.35 3.07
C SER A 45 6.79 -7.52 3.79
N THR A 46 5.54 -7.34 4.21
CA THR A 46 4.76 -8.39 4.89
C THR A 46 4.53 -9.61 3.98
N ARG A 47 4.40 -9.37 2.68
CA ARG A 47 4.04 -10.40 1.70
C ARG A 47 5.23 -11.16 1.14
N ILE A 48 6.42 -10.53 1.08
CA ILE A 48 7.62 -11.13 0.48
C ILE A 48 8.56 -11.74 1.52
N LYS A 49 8.45 -11.39 2.80
CA LYS A 49 9.33 -11.92 3.85
C LYS A 49 9.28 -13.46 3.91
N GLY A 50 10.44 -14.08 3.99
CA GLY A 50 10.58 -15.54 4.02
C GLY A 50 10.28 -16.23 2.70
N LYS A 51 10.10 -15.50 1.60
CA LYS A 51 9.95 -16.04 0.25
C LYS A 51 11.27 -16.03 -0.49
N VAL A 52 11.38 -16.88 -1.52
CA VAL A 52 12.57 -16.95 -2.38
C VAL A 52 12.39 -16.00 -3.55
N ALA A 53 13.36 -15.10 -3.78
CA ALA A 53 13.35 -14.21 -4.93
C ALA A 53 13.48 -15.01 -6.23
N ALA A 54 12.60 -14.77 -7.19
CA ALA A 54 12.67 -15.42 -8.50
C ALA A 54 13.66 -14.72 -9.46
N LYS A 55 13.95 -13.45 -9.18
CA LYS A 55 14.87 -12.58 -9.93
C LYS A 55 15.64 -11.71 -8.95
N ASP A 56 16.74 -11.15 -9.42
CA ASP A 56 17.47 -10.13 -8.66
C ASP A 56 16.55 -8.94 -8.38
N ILE A 57 16.54 -8.52 -7.12
CA ILE A 57 15.78 -7.34 -6.68
C ILE A 57 16.78 -6.21 -6.54
N VAL A 58 16.70 -5.25 -7.46
CA VAL A 58 17.64 -4.15 -7.59
C VAL A 58 16.90 -2.83 -7.41
N ASP A 59 17.49 -1.93 -6.66
CA ASP A 59 17.03 -0.55 -6.61
C ASP A 59 17.27 0.12 -7.98
N SER A 60 16.22 0.64 -8.57
CA SER A 60 16.30 1.30 -9.88
C SER A 60 16.99 2.67 -9.84
N GLU A 61 17.12 3.29 -8.67
CA GLU A 61 17.74 4.61 -8.51
C GLU A 61 19.23 4.51 -8.19
N THR A 62 19.59 3.60 -7.28
CA THR A 62 20.99 3.43 -6.83
C THR A 62 21.74 2.33 -7.57
N GLY A 63 21.02 1.37 -8.16
CA GLY A 63 21.59 0.14 -8.74
C GLY A 63 22.03 -0.89 -7.68
N GLU A 64 21.73 -0.68 -6.41
CA GLU A 64 22.03 -1.61 -5.34
C GLU A 64 21.20 -2.89 -5.46
N VAL A 65 21.85 -4.05 -5.29
CA VAL A 65 21.19 -5.36 -5.30
C VAL A 65 20.82 -5.72 -3.87
N PHE A 66 19.54 -5.73 -3.53
CA PHE A 66 19.05 -6.15 -2.22
C PHE A 66 19.09 -7.66 -2.02
N VAL A 67 18.69 -8.42 -3.05
CA VAL A 67 18.60 -9.89 -3.02
C VAL A 67 18.88 -10.45 -4.40
N GLN A 68 19.65 -11.52 -4.47
CA GLN A 68 19.88 -12.24 -5.72
C GLN A 68 18.79 -13.29 -5.98
N ALA A 69 18.63 -13.67 -7.24
CA ALA A 69 17.71 -14.73 -7.62
C ALA A 69 18.04 -16.04 -6.89
N GLY A 70 17.04 -16.68 -6.32
CA GLY A 70 17.17 -17.93 -5.55
C GLY A 70 17.45 -17.73 -4.06
N GLU A 71 17.69 -16.52 -3.58
CA GLU A 71 17.88 -16.24 -2.17
C GLU A 71 16.56 -15.99 -1.42
N VAL A 72 16.58 -16.29 -0.12
CA VAL A 72 15.45 -16.04 0.77
C VAL A 72 15.46 -14.58 1.25
N ILE A 73 14.36 -13.90 1.08
CA ILE A 73 14.18 -12.52 1.51
C ILE A 73 13.96 -12.48 3.03
N SER A 74 14.92 -11.93 3.78
CA SER A 74 14.77 -11.72 5.23
C SER A 74 13.73 -10.64 5.55
N GLU A 75 13.31 -10.53 6.81
CA GLU A 75 12.35 -9.49 7.22
C GLU A 75 12.95 -8.08 7.11
N GLU A 76 14.23 -7.92 7.42
CA GLU A 76 14.93 -6.64 7.33
C GLU A 76 15.04 -6.20 5.87
N VAL A 77 15.57 -7.06 5.02
CA VAL A 77 15.71 -6.79 3.59
C VAL A 77 14.35 -6.53 2.92
N ALA A 78 13.29 -7.23 3.35
CA ALA A 78 11.94 -6.96 2.83
C ALA A 78 11.45 -5.53 3.15
N LYS A 79 11.81 -4.99 4.32
CA LYS A 79 11.51 -3.61 4.68
C LYS A 79 12.35 -2.61 3.87
N ASP A 80 13.63 -2.91 3.65
CA ASP A 80 14.51 -2.07 2.85
C ASP A 80 14.03 -2.00 1.40
N ILE A 81 13.67 -3.13 0.80
CA ILE A 81 13.06 -3.20 -0.54
C ILE A 81 11.80 -2.32 -0.61
N GLN A 82 10.92 -2.43 0.38
CA GLN A 82 9.69 -1.61 0.42
C GLN A 82 10.02 -0.12 0.57
N ASN A 83 10.96 0.25 1.45
CA ASN A 83 11.32 1.64 1.72
C ASN A 83 12.10 2.29 0.56
N ALA A 84 12.76 1.49 -0.28
CA ALA A 84 13.30 1.94 -1.57
C ALA A 84 12.22 2.22 -2.63
N GLY A 85 10.93 2.06 -2.29
CA GLY A 85 9.82 2.32 -3.20
C GLY A 85 9.53 1.20 -4.19
N ILE A 86 10.20 0.05 -4.08
CA ILE A 86 9.92 -1.12 -4.90
C ILE A 86 8.56 -1.68 -4.47
N ASN A 87 7.63 -1.79 -5.41
CA ASN A 87 6.26 -2.23 -5.12
C ASN A 87 5.90 -3.56 -5.81
N ILE A 88 6.77 -4.10 -6.63
CA ILE A 88 6.55 -5.35 -7.39
C ILE A 88 7.76 -6.26 -7.22
N VAL A 89 7.52 -7.49 -6.76
CA VAL A 89 8.54 -8.51 -6.59
C VAL A 89 8.03 -9.84 -7.15
N ASP A 90 8.88 -10.53 -7.92
CA ASP A 90 8.60 -11.87 -8.40
C ASP A 90 9.25 -12.89 -7.44
N VAL A 91 8.45 -13.81 -6.88
CA VAL A 91 8.92 -14.86 -5.96
C VAL A 91 8.69 -16.25 -6.54
N THR A 92 9.53 -17.20 -6.14
CA THR A 92 9.41 -18.62 -6.54
C THR A 92 8.51 -19.37 -5.55
N VAL A 93 7.55 -20.11 -6.08
CA VAL A 93 6.65 -20.98 -5.32
C VAL A 93 6.60 -22.34 -6.02
N GLY A 94 7.31 -23.33 -5.46
CA GLY A 94 7.51 -24.60 -6.16
C GLY A 94 8.26 -24.40 -7.48
N GLU A 95 7.65 -24.78 -8.58
CA GLU A 95 8.20 -24.59 -9.94
C GLU A 95 7.70 -23.32 -10.64
N SER A 96 6.83 -22.56 -9.99
CA SER A 96 6.19 -21.37 -10.57
C SER A 96 6.77 -20.08 -10.04
N THR A 97 6.81 -19.07 -10.92
CA THR A 97 7.11 -17.68 -10.52
C THR A 97 5.79 -16.94 -10.31
N VAL A 98 5.63 -16.34 -9.14
CA VAL A 98 4.43 -15.61 -8.76
C VAL A 98 4.78 -14.16 -8.49
N ARG A 99 4.04 -13.25 -9.11
CA ARG A 99 4.21 -11.81 -8.91
C ARG A 99 3.43 -11.33 -7.70
N ILE A 100 4.10 -10.62 -6.81
CA ILE A 100 3.53 -9.96 -5.64
C ILE A 100 3.56 -8.45 -5.89
N ILE A 101 2.41 -7.80 -5.73
CA ILE A 101 2.26 -6.36 -5.85
C ILE A 101 1.78 -5.81 -4.53
N GLY A 102 2.56 -4.93 -3.90
CA GLY A 102 2.21 -4.23 -2.67
C GLY A 102 1.29 -3.02 -2.93
N ASN A 103 0.93 -2.32 -1.87
CA ASN A 103 0.08 -1.12 -1.95
C ASN A 103 0.87 0.20 -1.99
N GLY A 104 2.16 0.16 -2.29
CA GLY A 104 3.01 1.35 -2.50
C GLY A 104 3.18 2.21 -1.26
N THR A 105 3.14 1.61 -0.07
CA THR A 105 3.36 2.32 1.19
C THR A 105 4.75 2.07 1.75
N VAL A 106 5.36 3.09 2.36
CA VAL A 106 6.71 3.07 2.95
C VAL A 106 6.71 3.66 4.35
N ASP A 107 7.75 3.37 5.11
CA ASP A 107 8.00 4.03 6.40
C ASP A 107 8.72 5.37 6.15
N ILE A 108 8.04 6.47 6.48
CA ILE A 108 8.57 7.82 6.28
C ILE A 108 9.87 8.05 7.06
N HIS A 109 10.02 7.45 8.24
CA HIS A 109 11.22 7.60 9.05
C HIS A 109 12.43 6.87 8.47
N ALA A 110 12.20 5.77 7.73
CA ALA A 110 13.26 5.06 7.02
C ALA A 110 13.67 5.79 5.72
N VAL A 111 12.71 6.42 5.03
CA VAL A 111 12.99 7.19 3.81
C VAL A 111 13.65 8.53 4.11
N LEU A 112 13.31 9.17 5.22
CA LEU A 112 13.83 10.49 5.64
C LEU A 112 14.51 10.42 7.02
N PRO A 113 15.62 9.69 7.17
CA PRO A 113 16.24 9.48 8.48
C PRO A 113 16.88 10.74 9.08
N THR A 114 17.16 11.75 8.26
CA THR A 114 17.81 13.01 8.67
C THR A 114 16.82 14.11 9.06
N VAL A 115 15.53 13.92 8.76
CA VAL A 115 14.48 14.93 8.99
C VAL A 115 13.77 14.63 10.31
N ASP A 116 13.70 15.61 11.19
CA ASP A 116 12.93 15.47 12.44
C ASP A 116 11.42 15.62 12.15
N LEU A 117 10.72 14.48 12.21
CA LEU A 117 9.27 14.37 12.00
C LEU A 117 8.49 14.17 13.30
N SER A 118 9.14 14.32 14.47
CA SER A 118 8.53 14.03 15.77
C SER A 118 7.28 14.84 16.06
N GLU A 119 7.21 16.08 15.59
CA GLU A 119 6.04 16.95 15.74
C GLU A 119 4.80 16.46 14.97
N LEU A 120 4.97 15.73 13.87
CA LEU A 120 3.88 15.24 13.03
C LEU A 120 3.22 13.97 13.58
N HIS A 121 3.86 13.29 14.53
CA HIS A 121 3.38 12.06 15.17
C HIS A 121 2.89 10.99 14.17
N ILE A 122 3.54 10.88 13.00
CA ILE A 122 3.24 9.88 11.98
C ILE A 122 3.75 8.52 12.45
N LYS A 123 2.85 7.55 12.55
CA LYS A 123 3.16 6.14 12.90
C LYS A 123 2.73 5.17 11.81
N GLU A 124 1.89 5.62 10.92
CA GLU A 124 1.36 4.86 9.81
C GLU A 124 2.33 4.86 8.63
N LEU A 125 2.29 3.82 7.82
CA LEU A 125 2.98 3.81 6.53
C LEU A 125 2.33 4.85 5.61
N VAL A 126 3.15 5.55 4.84
CA VAL A 126 2.73 6.63 3.93
C VAL A 126 2.82 6.22 2.47
N ASN A 127 2.07 6.86 1.60
CA ASN A 127 2.12 6.61 0.16
C ASN A 127 3.46 7.09 -0.42
N TYR A 128 4.21 6.17 -1.03
CA TYR A 128 5.54 6.46 -1.59
C TYR A 128 5.50 7.49 -2.72
N ASN A 129 4.54 7.40 -3.64
CA ASN A 129 4.46 8.30 -4.78
C ASN A 129 4.20 9.76 -4.35
N VAL A 130 3.34 9.94 -3.33
CA VAL A 130 3.07 11.26 -2.76
C VAL A 130 4.30 11.78 -2.03
N LEU A 131 4.95 10.94 -1.23
CA LEU A 131 6.17 11.30 -0.50
C LEU A 131 7.28 11.71 -1.46
N LYS A 132 7.54 10.91 -2.49
CA LYS A 132 8.53 11.19 -3.53
C LYS A 132 8.25 12.53 -4.23
N ASN A 133 6.98 12.77 -4.59
CA ASN A 133 6.58 14.05 -5.19
C ASN A 133 6.83 15.24 -4.26
N ILE A 134 6.64 15.09 -2.96
CA ILE A 134 6.95 16.14 -1.98
C ILE A 134 8.45 16.38 -1.92
N ILE A 135 9.26 15.33 -1.84
CA ILE A 135 10.73 15.43 -1.77
C ILE A 135 11.31 16.10 -3.02
N GLU A 136 10.82 15.74 -4.20
CA GLU A 136 11.31 16.27 -5.47
C GLU A 136 10.95 17.75 -5.71
N ASN A 137 9.84 18.23 -5.11
CA ASN A 137 9.31 19.58 -5.36
C ASN A 137 9.46 20.54 -4.18
N THR A 138 10.13 20.14 -3.11
CA THR A 138 10.24 20.96 -1.89
C THR A 138 11.67 21.01 -1.39
N ASP A 139 12.13 22.19 -1.00
CA ASP A 139 13.43 22.35 -0.37
C ASP A 139 13.45 21.69 1.01
N GLU A 140 14.62 21.21 1.46
CA GLU A 140 14.80 20.50 2.73
C GLU A 140 14.26 21.27 3.94
N LYS A 141 14.38 22.61 3.93
CA LYS A 141 13.91 23.51 5.01
C LYS A 141 12.39 23.55 5.16
N ASP A 142 11.66 23.39 4.05
CA ASP A 142 10.20 23.48 4.02
C ASP A 142 9.54 22.09 3.98
N LEU A 143 10.34 21.02 3.98
CA LEU A 143 9.87 19.65 3.80
C LEU A 143 8.87 19.22 4.90
N VAL A 144 9.16 19.52 6.17
CA VAL A 144 8.25 19.17 7.29
C VAL A 144 6.90 19.86 7.13
N LYS A 145 6.91 21.12 6.69
CA LYS A 145 5.68 21.89 6.45
C LYS A 145 4.89 21.31 5.28
N ALA A 146 5.55 21.00 4.16
CA ALA A 146 4.91 20.39 2.99
C ALA A 146 4.31 19.01 3.31
N ILE A 147 4.99 18.19 4.13
CA ILE A 147 4.47 16.93 4.63
C ILE A 147 3.22 17.15 5.48
N SER A 148 3.25 18.13 6.39
CA SER A 148 2.10 18.47 7.24
C SER A 148 0.89 18.91 6.44
N GLU A 149 1.07 19.75 5.42
CA GLU A 149 0.00 20.24 4.56
C GLU A 149 -0.65 19.14 3.72
N ARG A 150 0.12 18.09 3.35
CA ARG A 150 -0.35 16.98 2.52
C ARG A 150 -0.53 15.67 3.28
N ILE A 151 -0.69 15.72 4.59
CA ILE A 151 -0.81 14.52 5.44
C ILE A 151 -1.99 13.62 5.05
N ASP A 152 -3.12 14.19 4.64
CA ASP A 152 -4.29 13.43 4.20
C ASP A 152 -4.10 12.72 2.85
N GLU A 153 -3.15 13.18 2.02
CA GLU A 153 -2.75 12.49 0.79
C GLU A 153 -1.72 11.40 1.08
N LEU A 154 -0.80 11.65 2.02
CA LEU A 154 0.20 10.68 2.45
C LEU A 154 -0.43 9.48 3.17
N ILE A 155 -1.45 9.73 4.00
CA ILE A 155 -2.17 8.71 4.76
C ILE A 155 -3.66 8.78 4.38
N PRO A 156 -4.03 8.29 3.18
CA PRO A 156 -5.40 8.42 2.69
C PRO A 156 -6.38 7.64 3.56
N LYS A 157 -7.48 8.30 3.93
CA LYS A 157 -8.58 7.71 4.72
C LYS A 157 -9.57 6.91 3.86
N HIS A 158 -9.38 6.88 2.55
CA HIS A 158 -10.17 6.13 1.58
C HIS A 158 -9.33 5.02 0.94
N ILE A 159 -9.97 4.10 0.23
CA ILE A 159 -9.29 3.06 -0.55
C ILE A 159 -8.63 3.72 -1.77
N THR A 160 -7.36 3.42 -2.00
CA THR A 160 -6.61 3.90 -3.16
C THR A 160 -6.61 2.87 -4.29
N THR A 161 -6.18 3.30 -5.48
CA THR A 161 -6.00 2.38 -6.62
C THR A 161 -4.95 1.32 -6.31
N GLU A 162 -3.88 1.71 -5.61
CA GLU A 162 -2.81 0.82 -5.17
C GLU A 162 -3.33 -0.26 -4.22
N ASP A 163 -4.21 0.13 -3.27
CA ASP A 163 -4.86 -0.83 -2.38
C ASP A 163 -5.71 -1.85 -3.16
N MET A 164 -6.43 -1.41 -4.19
CA MET A 164 -7.24 -2.30 -5.04
C MET A 164 -6.36 -3.28 -5.80
N ILE A 165 -5.30 -2.81 -6.45
CA ILE A 165 -4.36 -3.64 -7.20
C ILE A 165 -3.68 -4.64 -6.27
N ALA A 166 -3.20 -4.19 -5.11
CA ALA A 166 -2.59 -5.05 -4.10
C ALA A 166 -3.56 -6.11 -3.57
N SER A 167 -4.85 -5.75 -3.38
CA SER A 167 -5.90 -6.69 -2.94
C SER A 167 -6.17 -7.76 -4.00
N ILE A 168 -6.24 -7.38 -5.28
CA ILE A 168 -6.39 -8.34 -6.39
C ILE A 168 -5.17 -9.25 -6.45
N SER A 169 -3.96 -8.70 -6.38
CA SER A 169 -2.73 -9.49 -6.32
C SER A 169 -2.72 -10.44 -5.13
N TRP A 170 -3.21 -10.01 -3.96
CA TRP A 170 -3.31 -10.87 -2.79
C TRP A 170 -4.28 -12.03 -3.00
N LEU A 171 -5.46 -11.79 -3.58
CA LEU A 171 -6.44 -12.83 -3.91
C LEU A 171 -5.87 -13.85 -4.90
N LEU A 172 -5.20 -13.38 -5.96
CA LEU A 172 -4.55 -14.27 -6.92
C LEU A 172 -3.44 -15.12 -6.26
N ASN A 173 -2.68 -14.53 -5.36
CA ASN A 173 -1.59 -15.20 -4.69
C ASN A 173 -2.07 -16.29 -3.71
N LEU A 174 -3.29 -16.18 -3.16
CA LEU A 174 -3.90 -17.24 -2.36
C LEU A 174 -4.02 -18.57 -3.13
N SER A 175 -4.33 -18.52 -4.42
CA SER A 175 -4.41 -19.72 -5.26
C SER A 175 -3.07 -20.45 -5.43
N HIS A 176 -1.96 -19.74 -5.20
CA HIS A 176 -0.59 -20.28 -5.21
C HIS A 176 -0.07 -20.62 -3.80
N GLY A 177 -0.94 -20.62 -2.78
CA GLY A 177 -0.54 -20.92 -1.40
C GLY A 177 0.23 -19.77 -0.71
N LEU A 178 0.22 -18.58 -1.27
CA LEU A 178 0.82 -17.39 -0.68
C LEU A 178 -0.21 -16.62 0.15
N GLY A 179 -0.05 -16.66 1.47
CA GLY A 179 -0.97 -16.01 2.40
C GLY A 179 -2.04 -16.96 2.95
N THR A 180 -2.88 -16.42 3.81
CA THR A 180 -3.99 -17.15 4.44
C THR A 180 -5.28 -16.34 4.30
N ALA A 181 -6.39 -17.02 4.04
CA ALA A 181 -7.69 -16.36 4.04
C ALA A 181 -8.04 -15.88 5.45
N ASP A 182 -8.67 -14.71 5.54
CA ASP A 182 -9.14 -14.20 6.83
C ASP A 182 -10.43 -14.91 7.23
N ASP A 183 -10.59 -15.09 8.54
CA ASP A 183 -11.89 -15.41 9.11
C ASP A 183 -12.77 -14.16 9.03
N ILE A 184 -13.75 -14.19 8.12
CA ILE A 184 -14.70 -13.09 7.89
C ILE A 184 -15.65 -12.88 9.06
N ASP A 185 -15.83 -13.88 9.93
CA ASP A 185 -16.71 -13.80 11.10
C ASP A 185 -16.01 -13.20 12.31
N HIS A 186 -14.69 -13.15 12.31
CA HIS A 186 -13.94 -12.53 13.39
C HIS A 186 -14.22 -11.02 13.47
N LEU A 187 -14.61 -10.54 14.65
CA LEU A 187 -14.99 -9.14 14.85
C LEU A 187 -13.90 -8.14 14.45
N ALA A 188 -12.63 -8.49 14.61
CA ALA A 188 -11.52 -7.65 14.19
C ALA A 188 -11.49 -7.41 12.66
N ASN A 189 -11.94 -8.38 11.85
CA ASN A 189 -11.97 -8.28 10.40
C ASN A 189 -13.20 -7.53 9.88
N ARG A 190 -14.27 -7.49 10.66
CA ARG A 190 -15.50 -6.72 10.35
C ARG A 190 -15.38 -5.23 10.63
N ARG A 191 -14.37 -4.78 11.38
CA ARG A 191 -14.20 -3.39 11.82
C ARG A 191 -13.43 -2.50 10.84
N ILE A 192 -13.13 -2.95 9.63
CA ILE A 192 -12.44 -2.14 8.62
C ILE A 192 -13.35 -1.05 8.02
N ARG A 193 -14.63 -1.05 8.31
CA ARG A 193 -15.56 -0.05 7.79
C ARG A 193 -15.43 1.29 8.51
N CYS A 194 -15.66 2.36 7.76
CA CYS A 194 -15.84 3.68 8.34
C CYS A 194 -17.08 3.71 9.24
N VAL A 195 -17.05 4.61 10.19
CA VAL A 195 -18.12 4.78 11.17
C VAL A 195 -19.31 5.52 10.59
N GLY A 196 -19.13 6.22 9.50
CA GLY A 196 -20.19 6.99 8.86
C GLY A 196 -21.28 6.14 8.26
#